data_963efc51e8bd71a13972839569012c5d
#
_entry.id   963efc51e8bd71a13972839569012c5d
#
_cell.length_a   1.000
_cell.length_b   1.000
_cell.length_c   1.000
_cell.angle_alpha   90.00
_cell.angle_beta   90.00
_cell.angle_gamma   90.00
#
_symmetry.space_group_name_H-M   'P 1'
#
loop_
_entity.id
_entity.type
_entity.pdbx_description
1 polymer ?
#
loop_
_entity_poly.entity_id
_entity_poly.type
_entity_poly.pdbx_seq_one_letter_code
_entity_poly.pdbx_strand_id
1 'polypeptide(L)'
;MSLKQLTDWIDSQKKAIVDLETLLTSHPALAPESGGEGELEKCIALEQWLKKEGITDLARFDAPDGRVKSGIRPNLVATIQGKSDKRSIWVIAHLDVVPVGEISLWSADPWKVYEKDGKLFGRGVEDDQQGLCSGVFAALAYVKNGIVPEYTVKLLFAADEEVGSVYGIQYLLKKHKLFRKQDLIIIPDGGDSKGETIEIAEKNLLWMKIRIRGKQAHGSMPHLGKNAFLAASALAMELNALEKFFKKRDKLFDPPYSTFQPTKKEANVPNINTIPGEDVFYMDCRILPCYTLDEVRAEARKRMDKIEKAYGVKIKFSEEQAVQSPATPVDSPVVKELSAAIKKVTGKKARPIGIGGG
;
A
#
# COMPACT_ATOMS: atom_id res chain seq x y z
N MET A 1 1.42 -33.61 16.19
CA MET A 1 1.61 -32.44 17.07
C MET A 1 0.47 -31.48 16.84
N SER A 2 -0.06 -30.87 17.89
CA SER A 2 -1.27 -30.02 17.79
C SER A 2 -0.91 -28.58 17.46
N LEU A 3 -1.83 -27.84 16.83
CA LEU A 3 -1.70 -26.39 16.62
C LEU A 3 -1.35 -25.68 17.94
N LYS A 4 -1.90 -26.18 19.06
CA LYS A 4 -1.63 -25.66 20.40
C LYS A 4 -0.13 -25.62 20.75
N GLN A 5 0.65 -26.61 20.37
CA GLN A 5 2.10 -26.60 20.66
C GLN A 5 2.84 -25.49 19.91
N LEU A 6 2.43 -25.18 18.64
CA LEU A 6 3.01 -24.09 17.86
C LEU A 6 2.62 -22.74 18.45
N THR A 7 1.35 -22.56 18.82
CA THR A 7 0.88 -21.30 19.43
C THR A 7 1.48 -21.08 20.81
N ASP A 8 1.54 -22.11 21.67
CA ASP A 8 2.17 -22.03 23.00
C ASP A 8 3.67 -21.65 22.89
N TRP A 9 4.36 -22.17 21.86
CA TRP A 9 5.74 -21.78 21.60
C TRP A 9 5.84 -20.29 21.20
N ILE A 10 4.98 -19.82 20.28
CA ILE A 10 4.95 -18.40 19.85
C ILE A 10 4.67 -17.49 21.05
N ASP A 11 3.69 -17.84 21.88
CA ASP A 11 3.30 -17.07 23.08
C ASP A 11 4.47 -16.91 24.06
N SER A 12 5.39 -17.91 24.12
CA SER A 12 6.58 -17.85 24.94
C SER A 12 7.68 -16.94 24.38
N GLN A 13 7.56 -16.46 23.12
CA GLN A 13 8.61 -15.70 22.42
C GLN A 13 8.47 -14.17 22.55
N LYS A 14 7.64 -13.64 23.44
CA LYS A 14 7.38 -12.18 23.56
C LYS A 14 8.68 -11.36 23.49
N LYS A 15 9.70 -11.76 24.28
CA LYS A 15 10.95 -11.02 24.32
C LYS A 15 11.67 -11.04 22.96
N ALA A 16 11.74 -12.20 22.32
CA ALA A 16 12.42 -12.34 21.02
C ALA A 16 11.70 -11.56 19.91
N ILE A 17 10.36 -11.47 19.97
CA ILE A 17 9.56 -10.62 19.06
C ILE A 17 9.94 -9.15 19.26
N VAL A 18 9.96 -8.66 20.50
CA VAL A 18 10.35 -7.27 20.81
C VAL A 18 11.81 -6.99 20.41
N ASP A 19 12.71 -7.96 20.60
CA ASP A 19 14.12 -7.83 20.20
C ASP A 19 14.24 -7.72 18.66
N LEU A 20 13.46 -8.47 17.88
CA LEU A 20 13.44 -8.38 16.42
C LEU A 20 12.84 -7.04 15.95
N GLU A 21 11.71 -6.61 16.51
CA GLU A 21 11.13 -5.29 16.24
C GLU A 21 12.14 -4.17 16.51
N THR A 22 12.86 -4.24 17.63
CA THR A 22 13.89 -3.27 18.00
C THR A 22 15.04 -3.26 17.00
N LEU A 23 15.49 -4.44 16.56
CA LEU A 23 16.53 -4.57 15.55
C LEU A 23 16.09 -3.90 14.24
N LEU A 24 14.90 -4.23 13.75
CA LEU A 24 14.39 -3.73 12.46
C LEU A 24 14.17 -2.21 12.50
N THR A 25 13.59 -1.68 13.58
CA THR A 25 13.35 -0.23 13.73
C THR A 25 14.66 0.56 13.79
N SER A 26 15.73 -0.02 14.35
CA SER A 26 17.04 0.63 14.44
C SER A 26 17.77 0.79 13.09
N HIS A 27 17.24 0.17 12.03
CA HIS A 27 17.74 0.31 10.66
C HIS A 27 16.68 1.03 9.80
N PRO A 28 16.69 2.37 9.75
CA PRO A 28 15.77 3.13 8.92
C PRO A 28 15.86 2.73 7.46
N ALA A 29 14.74 2.36 6.87
CA ALA A 29 14.65 1.92 5.48
C ALA A 29 13.77 2.90 4.69
N LEU A 30 14.18 4.17 4.65
CA LEU A 30 13.48 5.22 3.93
C LEU A 30 13.79 5.15 2.42
N ALA A 31 12.77 5.37 1.61
CA ALA A 31 12.93 5.48 0.16
C ALA A 31 13.81 6.68 -0.24
N PRO A 32 14.50 6.62 -1.40
CA PRO A 32 15.31 7.74 -1.91
C PRO A 32 14.53 9.05 -2.07
N GLU A 33 13.24 8.96 -2.42
CA GLU A 33 12.32 10.09 -2.52
C GLU A 33 12.16 10.86 -1.19
N SER A 34 12.37 10.15 -0.09
CA SER A 34 12.34 10.68 1.27
C SER A 34 13.73 10.94 1.85
N GLY A 35 14.75 10.96 1.00
CA GLY A 35 16.15 11.21 1.40
C GLY A 35 16.85 10.03 2.05
N GLY A 36 16.31 8.81 1.92
CA GLY A 36 16.88 7.57 2.45
C GLY A 36 17.79 6.83 1.48
N GLU A 37 18.37 5.75 1.96
CA GLU A 37 19.28 4.86 1.21
C GLU A 37 18.64 3.48 0.91
N GLY A 38 17.31 3.37 1.07
CA GLY A 38 16.58 2.12 0.87
C GLY A 38 16.75 1.11 2.00
N GLU A 39 16.48 -0.15 1.72
CA GLU A 39 16.24 -1.21 2.70
C GLU A 39 17.47 -2.09 2.98
N LEU A 40 18.63 -1.84 2.33
CA LEU A 40 19.74 -2.80 2.33
C LEU A 40 20.24 -3.16 3.74
N GLU A 41 20.45 -2.15 4.60
CA GLU A 41 20.96 -2.37 5.95
C GLU A 41 19.95 -3.17 6.80
N LYS A 42 18.67 -2.84 6.73
CA LYS A 42 17.61 -3.60 7.42
C LYS A 42 17.52 -5.04 6.90
N CYS A 43 17.60 -5.22 5.57
CA CYS A 43 17.59 -6.54 4.94
C CYS A 43 18.78 -7.40 5.40
N ILE A 44 20.00 -6.84 5.47
CA ILE A 44 21.19 -7.54 5.95
C ILE A 44 21.03 -7.94 7.42
N ALA A 45 20.53 -7.02 8.26
CA ALA A 45 20.30 -7.31 9.67
C ALA A 45 19.27 -8.44 9.85
N LEU A 46 18.16 -8.41 9.09
CA LEU A 46 17.14 -9.46 9.09
C LEU A 46 17.71 -10.79 8.60
N GLU A 47 18.48 -10.79 7.51
CA GLU A 47 19.11 -12.00 6.95
C GLU A 47 20.04 -12.67 7.96
N GLN A 48 20.87 -11.90 8.67
CA GLN A 48 21.77 -12.39 9.70
C GLN A 48 20.99 -12.96 10.89
N TRP A 49 19.95 -12.27 11.31
CA TRP A 49 19.08 -12.71 12.41
C TRP A 49 18.36 -14.02 12.06
N LEU A 50 17.79 -14.15 10.86
CA LEU A 50 17.11 -15.37 10.38
C LEU A 50 18.07 -16.57 10.38
N LYS A 51 19.30 -16.40 9.86
CA LYS A 51 20.34 -17.44 9.88
C LYS A 51 20.68 -17.90 11.30
N LYS A 52 20.85 -16.95 12.22
CA LYS A 52 21.11 -17.24 13.63
C LYS A 52 19.98 -18.03 14.27
N GLU A 53 18.74 -17.74 13.91
CA GLU A 53 17.56 -18.44 14.42
C GLU A 53 17.29 -19.78 13.72
N GLY A 54 18.06 -20.15 12.70
CA GLY A 54 17.99 -21.45 12.02
C GLY A 54 17.18 -21.47 10.73
N ILE A 55 16.76 -20.32 10.20
CA ILE A 55 16.22 -20.20 8.85
C ILE A 55 17.38 -19.85 7.93
N THR A 56 17.90 -20.87 7.22
CA THR A 56 19.13 -20.76 6.42
C THR A 56 18.91 -20.82 4.90
N ASP A 57 17.75 -21.29 4.45
CA ASP A 57 17.39 -21.28 3.03
C ASP A 57 16.86 -19.90 2.66
N LEU A 58 17.80 -19.01 2.28
CA LEU A 58 17.58 -17.61 1.98
C LEU A 58 18.04 -17.28 0.56
N ALA A 59 17.20 -16.56 -0.18
CA ALA A 59 17.49 -16.08 -1.53
C ALA A 59 17.20 -14.59 -1.67
N ARG A 60 18.13 -13.83 -2.25
CA ARG A 60 17.96 -12.40 -2.54
C ARG A 60 17.62 -12.17 -4.00
N PHE A 61 16.74 -11.21 -4.23
CA PHE A 61 16.30 -10.75 -5.54
C PHE A 61 16.45 -9.23 -5.61
N ASP A 62 17.69 -8.78 -5.76
CA ASP A 62 18.07 -7.37 -5.69
C ASP A 62 17.63 -6.62 -6.96
N ALA A 63 16.78 -5.62 -6.82
CA ALA A 63 16.39 -4.74 -7.90
C ALA A 63 17.45 -3.63 -8.08
N PRO A 64 17.99 -3.40 -9.29
CA PRO A 64 18.95 -2.34 -9.51
C PRO A 64 18.29 -0.96 -9.38
N ASP A 65 18.87 -0.08 -8.53
CA ASP A 65 18.42 1.30 -8.33
C ASP A 65 19.64 2.23 -8.15
N GLY A 66 19.94 3.01 -9.16
CA GLY A 66 21.08 3.97 -9.15
C GLY A 66 20.87 5.20 -8.26
N ARG A 67 19.72 5.36 -7.60
CA ARG A 67 19.43 6.48 -6.68
C ARG A 67 19.97 6.23 -5.28
N VAL A 68 20.23 4.97 -4.92
CA VAL A 68 20.82 4.59 -3.63
C VAL A 68 22.30 4.25 -3.77
N LYS A 69 23.12 4.50 -2.73
CA LYS A 69 24.57 4.26 -2.77
C LYS A 69 24.95 2.80 -3.02
N SER A 70 24.13 1.88 -2.52
CA SER A 70 24.31 0.44 -2.73
C SER A 70 24.11 0.00 -4.18
N GLY A 71 23.41 0.80 -4.99
CA GLY A 71 22.97 0.47 -6.34
C GLY A 71 21.82 -0.53 -6.41
N ILE A 72 21.25 -0.96 -5.29
CA ILE A 72 20.22 -2.01 -5.22
C ILE A 72 19.15 -1.75 -4.15
N ARG A 73 17.93 -2.25 -4.43
CA ARG A 73 16.82 -2.37 -3.47
C ARG A 73 16.59 -3.88 -3.25
N PRO A 74 16.81 -4.41 -2.05
CA PRO A 74 16.78 -5.84 -1.79
C PRO A 74 15.37 -6.38 -1.59
N ASN A 75 15.11 -7.56 -2.15
CA ASN A 75 13.96 -8.39 -1.81
C ASN A 75 14.49 -9.73 -1.29
N LEU A 76 14.09 -10.14 -0.10
CA LEU A 76 14.60 -11.35 0.54
C LEU A 76 13.49 -12.40 0.62
N VAL A 77 13.77 -13.62 0.19
CA VAL A 77 12.89 -14.78 0.36
C VAL A 77 13.54 -15.76 1.32
N ALA A 78 12.82 -16.12 2.39
CA ALA A 78 13.18 -17.20 3.30
C ALA A 78 12.24 -18.40 3.07
N THR A 79 12.81 -19.61 2.99
CA THR A 79 12.05 -20.83 2.66
C THR A 79 12.13 -21.84 3.79
N ILE A 80 10.97 -22.34 4.23
CA ILE A 80 10.83 -23.50 5.11
C ILE A 80 10.21 -24.63 4.30
N GLN A 81 11.04 -25.61 3.93
CA GLN A 81 10.62 -26.68 3.04
C GLN A 81 9.51 -27.52 3.64
N GLY A 82 8.44 -27.75 2.87
CA GLY A 82 7.32 -28.60 3.23
C GLY A 82 7.44 -30.03 2.70
N LYS A 83 6.50 -30.90 3.10
CA LYS A 83 6.39 -32.28 2.63
C LYS A 83 5.87 -32.37 1.19
N SER A 84 5.09 -31.39 0.77
CA SER A 84 4.42 -31.35 -0.53
C SER A 84 4.79 -30.08 -1.28
N ASP A 85 5.05 -30.22 -2.56
CA ASP A 85 5.34 -29.15 -3.52
C ASP A 85 4.11 -28.70 -4.31
N LYS A 86 2.92 -29.25 -4.04
CA LYS A 86 1.68 -28.92 -4.75
C LYS A 86 1.37 -27.42 -4.75
N ARG A 87 1.71 -26.72 -3.66
CA ARG A 87 1.58 -25.27 -3.49
C ARG A 87 2.57 -24.78 -2.46
N SER A 88 2.80 -23.47 -2.45
CA SER A 88 3.47 -22.79 -1.32
C SER A 88 2.47 -21.89 -0.58
N ILE A 89 2.75 -21.66 0.68
CA ILE A 89 2.11 -20.60 1.46
C ILE A 89 3.12 -19.47 1.53
N TRP A 90 2.75 -18.34 0.96
CA TRP A 90 3.55 -17.12 1.02
C TRP A 90 3.01 -16.20 2.09
N VAL A 91 3.92 -15.68 2.92
CA VAL A 91 3.65 -14.53 3.78
C VAL A 91 4.55 -13.41 3.27
N ILE A 92 3.92 -12.33 2.86
CA ILE A 92 4.61 -11.18 2.27
C ILE A 92 4.50 -10.01 3.23
N ALA A 93 5.62 -9.38 3.52
CA ALA A 93 5.74 -8.17 4.32
C ALA A 93 6.75 -7.24 3.66
N HIS A 94 6.70 -5.93 3.98
CA HIS A 94 7.68 -5.01 3.41
C HIS A 94 8.75 -4.57 4.42
N LEU A 95 9.88 -4.07 3.89
CA LEU A 95 11.04 -3.65 4.67
C LEU A 95 11.10 -2.14 4.86
N ASP A 96 10.59 -1.38 3.89
CA ASP A 96 10.64 0.07 3.89
C ASP A 96 9.65 0.68 4.89
N VAL A 97 9.80 1.94 5.15
CA VAL A 97 8.94 2.71 6.06
C VAL A 97 8.81 4.14 5.54
N VAL A 98 7.68 4.80 5.86
CA VAL A 98 7.50 6.23 5.61
C VAL A 98 8.37 7.08 6.54
N PRO A 99 8.65 8.35 6.18
CA PRO A 99 9.33 9.30 7.05
C PRO A 99 8.62 9.47 8.40
N VAL A 100 9.39 9.83 9.44
CA VAL A 100 8.85 10.04 10.80
C VAL A 100 7.94 11.26 10.92
N GLY A 101 7.92 12.14 9.92
CA GLY A 101 7.18 13.39 9.98
C GLY A 101 7.79 14.39 10.97
N GLU A 102 6.95 15.10 11.70
CA GLU A 102 7.35 16.12 12.67
C GLU A 102 7.91 15.46 13.94
N ILE A 103 9.22 15.52 14.14
CA ILE A 103 9.92 14.89 15.29
C ILE A 103 9.38 15.38 16.64
N SER A 104 8.99 16.64 16.73
CA SER A 104 8.47 17.22 17.97
C SER A 104 7.15 16.59 18.45
N LEU A 105 6.44 15.88 17.59
CA LEU A 105 5.21 15.15 17.92
C LEU A 105 5.47 13.75 18.50
N TRP A 106 6.71 13.26 18.44
CA TRP A 106 7.05 11.97 19.01
C TRP A 106 7.39 12.09 20.49
N SER A 107 6.91 11.15 21.31
CA SER A 107 7.20 11.09 22.75
C SER A 107 8.62 10.62 23.05
N ALA A 108 9.29 9.96 22.11
CA ALA A 108 10.67 9.47 22.18
C ALA A 108 11.27 9.36 20.77
N ASP A 109 12.53 8.92 20.67
CA ASP A 109 13.20 8.68 19.40
C ASP A 109 12.43 7.63 18.58
N PRO A 110 11.87 7.98 17.40
CA PRO A 110 11.06 7.06 16.60
C PRO A 110 11.84 5.84 16.08
N TRP A 111 13.17 5.88 16.09
CA TRP A 111 14.04 4.78 15.65
C TRP A 111 14.48 3.86 16.79
N LYS A 112 13.95 4.08 18.01
CA LYS A 112 14.19 3.25 19.19
C LYS A 112 12.88 2.73 19.73
N VAL A 113 12.63 1.44 19.56
CA VAL A 113 11.41 0.83 20.10
C VAL A 113 11.38 0.94 21.61
N TYR A 114 10.24 1.33 22.16
CA TYR A 114 9.95 1.25 23.58
C TYR A 114 8.58 0.60 23.83
N GLU A 115 8.48 -0.12 24.95
CA GLU A 115 7.21 -0.72 25.39
C GLU A 115 6.56 0.19 26.45
N LYS A 116 5.25 0.44 26.27
CA LYS A 116 4.42 1.14 27.27
C LYS A 116 3.01 0.59 27.22
N ASP A 117 2.46 0.24 28.37
CA ASP A 117 1.08 -0.25 28.54
C ASP A 117 0.77 -1.46 27.61
N GLY A 118 1.74 -2.36 27.44
CA GLY A 118 1.64 -3.55 26.60
C GLY A 118 1.64 -3.27 25.09
N LYS A 119 2.03 -2.07 24.66
CA LYS A 119 2.17 -1.65 23.25
C LYS A 119 3.62 -1.30 22.96
N LEU A 120 4.04 -1.59 21.72
CA LEU A 120 5.32 -1.14 21.18
C LEU A 120 5.14 0.16 20.41
N PHE A 121 6.11 1.06 20.53
CA PHE A 121 6.13 2.34 19.85
C PHE A 121 7.46 2.51 19.11
N GLY A 122 7.38 2.92 17.86
CA GLY A 122 8.52 3.18 16.97
C GLY A 122 8.04 3.31 15.52
N ARG A 123 8.84 3.92 14.63
CA ARG A 123 8.52 3.98 13.21
C ARG A 123 8.63 2.58 12.60
N GLY A 124 7.57 2.14 11.89
CA GLY A 124 7.52 0.84 11.23
C GLY A 124 7.09 -0.33 12.12
N VAL A 125 6.87 -0.13 13.44
CA VAL A 125 6.48 -1.20 14.36
C VAL A 125 5.14 -1.85 13.96
N GLU A 126 4.16 -1.06 13.52
CA GLU A 126 2.88 -1.57 13.04
C GLU A 126 2.93 -1.84 11.53
N ASP A 127 3.42 -0.90 10.76
CA ASP A 127 3.47 -0.89 9.30
C ASP A 127 4.93 -1.01 8.83
N ASP A 128 5.41 -2.20 8.43
CA ASP A 128 4.77 -3.54 8.45
C ASP A 128 5.60 -4.55 9.26
N GLN A 129 6.40 -4.07 10.25
CA GLN A 129 7.26 -4.99 11.04
C GLN A 129 6.42 -5.95 11.90
N GLN A 130 5.22 -5.56 12.34
CA GLN A 130 4.29 -6.45 13.01
C GLN A 130 3.93 -7.64 12.12
N GLY A 131 3.57 -7.38 10.84
CA GLY A 131 3.28 -8.40 9.85
C GLY A 131 4.49 -9.28 9.56
N LEU A 132 5.65 -8.66 9.37
CA LEU A 132 6.93 -9.33 9.18
C LEU A 132 7.24 -10.28 10.36
N CYS A 133 7.20 -9.77 11.59
CA CYS A 133 7.47 -10.56 12.80
C CYS A 133 6.47 -11.72 12.97
N SER A 134 5.17 -11.50 12.73
CA SER A 134 4.18 -12.58 12.81
C SER A 134 4.47 -13.70 11.83
N GLY A 135 4.83 -13.38 10.59
CA GLY A 135 5.24 -14.37 9.59
C GLY A 135 6.50 -15.14 10.00
N VAL A 136 7.52 -14.41 10.49
CA VAL A 136 8.79 -14.99 10.94
C VAL A 136 8.58 -15.95 12.12
N PHE A 137 7.86 -15.54 13.15
CA PHE A 137 7.66 -16.40 14.34
C PHE A 137 6.72 -17.57 14.06
N ALA A 138 5.74 -17.42 13.14
CA ALA A 138 4.95 -18.54 12.64
C ALA A 138 5.84 -19.60 11.95
N ALA A 139 6.78 -19.17 11.11
CA ALA A 139 7.73 -20.05 10.44
C ALA A 139 8.74 -20.67 11.43
N LEU A 140 9.29 -19.88 12.36
CA LEU A 140 10.20 -20.36 13.40
C LEU A 140 9.57 -21.40 14.30
N ALA A 141 8.25 -21.32 14.56
CA ALA A 141 7.57 -22.35 15.36
C ALA A 141 7.70 -23.75 14.74
N TYR A 142 7.71 -23.86 13.40
CA TYR A 142 8.01 -25.12 12.73
C TYR A 142 9.47 -25.52 12.89
N VAL A 143 10.40 -24.63 12.63
CA VAL A 143 11.86 -24.88 12.67
C VAL A 143 12.29 -25.30 14.07
N LYS A 144 11.92 -24.53 15.11
CA LYS A 144 12.34 -24.76 16.50
C LYS A 144 11.74 -26.02 17.12
N ASN A 145 10.58 -26.45 16.62
CA ASN A 145 9.95 -27.70 17.07
C ASN A 145 10.28 -28.92 16.19
N GLY A 146 11.16 -28.75 15.18
CA GLY A 146 11.52 -29.84 14.26
C GLY A 146 10.37 -30.37 13.43
N ILE A 147 9.39 -29.52 13.10
CA ILE A 147 8.20 -29.89 12.37
C ILE A 147 8.34 -29.48 10.90
N VAL A 148 8.17 -30.46 10.01
CA VAL A 148 8.07 -30.17 8.58
C VAL A 148 6.62 -29.81 8.24
N PRO A 149 6.34 -28.59 7.74
CA PRO A 149 4.98 -28.18 7.37
C PRO A 149 4.45 -29.04 6.19
N GLU A 150 3.15 -29.09 6.00
CA GLU A 150 2.56 -29.84 4.89
C GLU A 150 2.93 -29.23 3.54
N TYR A 151 2.86 -27.92 3.41
CA TYR A 151 3.28 -27.16 2.23
C TYR A 151 4.50 -26.30 2.57
N THR A 152 5.34 -26.05 1.58
CA THR A 152 6.45 -25.11 1.71
C THR A 152 5.94 -23.73 2.12
N VAL A 153 6.50 -23.19 3.21
CA VAL A 153 6.23 -21.83 3.67
C VAL A 153 7.35 -20.92 3.15
N LYS A 154 6.97 -19.81 2.56
CA LYS A 154 7.89 -18.80 2.04
C LYS A 154 7.54 -17.45 2.63
N LEU A 155 8.54 -16.80 3.21
CA LEU A 155 8.45 -15.43 3.70
C LEU A 155 9.14 -14.55 2.65
N LEU A 156 8.42 -13.57 2.11
CA LEU A 156 8.99 -12.56 1.23
C LEU A 156 8.99 -11.22 1.98
N PHE A 157 10.18 -10.64 2.08
CA PHE A 157 10.39 -9.29 2.61
C PHE A 157 10.73 -8.38 1.44
N ALA A 158 9.73 -7.61 1.00
CA ALA A 158 9.78 -6.77 -0.20
C ALA A 158 10.32 -5.38 0.12
N ALA A 159 10.93 -4.76 -0.86
CA ALA A 159 11.32 -3.35 -0.85
C ALA A 159 10.21 -2.47 -1.43
N ASP A 160 10.26 -1.15 -1.14
CA ASP A 160 9.62 -0.10 -1.94
C ASP A 160 8.07 -0.12 -1.91
N GLU A 161 7.46 -0.70 -0.90
CA GLU A 161 6.00 -0.79 -0.80
C GLU A 161 5.37 0.60 -0.69
N GLU A 162 5.85 1.42 0.22
CA GLU A 162 5.36 2.74 0.62
C GLU A 162 5.42 3.82 -0.49
N VAL A 163 6.13 3.52 -1.59
CA VAL A 163 6.28 4.43 -2.73
C VAL A 163 5.94 3.77 -4.07
N GLY A 164 5.17 2.67 -4.05
CA GLY A 164 4.53 2.06 -5.21
C GLY A 164 5.16 0.76 -5.70
N SER A 165 6.03 0.10 -4.92
CA SER A 165 6.54 -1.26 -5.15
C SER A 165 7.28 -1.50 -6.47
N VAL A 166 7.83 -0.46 -7.11
CA VAL A 166 8.50 -0.57 -8.43
C VAL A 166 9.73 -1.47 -8.33
N TYR A 167 10.47 -1.37 -7.22
CA TYR A 167 11.67 -2.16 -6.92
C TYR A 167 11.37 -3.41 -6.06
N GLY A 168 10.15 -3.49 -5.52
CA GLY A 168 9.61 -4.62 -4.77
C GLY A 168 8.82 -5.58 -5.64
N ILE A 169 7.54 -5.73 -5.33
CA ILE A 169 6.63 -6.72 -5.96
C ILE A 169 6.55 -6.55 -7.49
N GLN A 170 6.51 -5.33 -8.02
CA GLN A 170 6.46 -5.12 -9.46
C GLN A 170 7.72 -5.64 -10.16
N TYR A 171 8.91 -5.40 -9.58
CA TYR A 171 10.17 -5.95 -10.09
C TYR A 171 10.16 -7.48 -10.07
N LEU A 172 9.74 -8.08 -8.95
CA LEU A 172 9.69 -9.54 -8.78
C LEU A 172 8.74 -10.19 -9.79
N LEU A 173 7.55 -9.65 -9.97
CA LEU A 173 6.57 -10.15 -10.94
C LEU A 173 7.07 -10.04 -12.40
N LYS A 174 7.79 -8.96 -12.72
CA LYS A 174 8.30 -8.70 -14.06
C LYS A 174 9.54 -9.54 -14.42
N LYS A 175 10.42 -9.80 -13.44
CA LYS A 175 11.74 -10.39 -13.68
C LYS A 175 11.86 -11.84 -13.22
N HIS A 176 11.02 -12.27 -12.27
CA HIS A 176 11.10 -13.57 -11.63
C HIS A 176 9.75 -14.28 -11.63
N LYS A 177 9.77 -15.61 -11.72
CA LYS A 177 8.56 -16.45 -11.68
C LYS A 177 8.43 -17.10 -10.30
N LEU A 178 8.28 -16.29 -9.26
CA LEU A 178 8.26 -16.75 -7.87
C LEU A 178 6.94 -17.42 -7.51
N PHE A 179 5.83 -16.85 -7.94
CA PHE A 179 4.48 -17.26 -7.55
C PHE A 179 3.86 -18.21 -8.57
N ARG A 180 3.12 -19.19 -8.07
CA ARG A 180 2.34 -20.13 -8.87
C ARG A 180 0.85 -19.90 -8.65
N LYS A 181 0.02 -20.19 -9.62
CA LYS A 181 -1.45 -19.99 -9.56
C LYS A 181 -2.11 -20.67 -8.36
N GLN A 182 -1.58 -21.80 -7.92
CA GLN A 182 -2.10 -22.60 -6.79
C GLN A 182 -1.57 -22.16 -5.43
N ASP A 183 -0.62 -21.26 -5.38
CA ASP A 183 -0.05 -20.78 -4.12
C ASP A 183 -1.07 -19.96 -3.33
N LEU A 184 -0.95 -19.99 -2.01
CA LEU A 184 -1.72 -19.16 -1.08
C LEU A 184 -0.84 -17.99 -0.67
N ILE A 185 -1.31 -16.77 -0.90
CA ILE A 185 -0.58 -15.55 -0.57
C ILE A 185 -1.35 -14.81 0.52
N ILE A 186 -0.66 -14.48 1.59
CA ILE A 186 -1.15 -13.73 2.75
C ILE A 186 -0.23 -12.54 2.96
N ILE A 187 -0.80 -11.35 3.12
CA ILE A 187 -0.07 -10.11 3.38
C ILE A 187 -0.62 -9.57 4.71
N PRO A 188 0.10 -9.74 5.83
CA PRO A 188 -0.39 -9.36 7.16
C PRO A 188 -0.15 -7.87 7.46
N ASP A 189 -0.40 -7.02 6.49
CA ASP A 189 -0.17 -5.57 6.49
C ASP A 189 -1.45 -4.75 6.72
N GLY A 190 -2.53 -5.40 7.04
CA GLY A 190 -3.80 -4.74 7.30
C GLY A 190 -4.68 -5.56 8.22
N GLY A 191 -5.78 -4.96 8.67
CA GLY A 191 -6.73 -5.66 9.50
C GLY A 191 -7.46 -4.77 10.50
N ASP A 192 -8.01 -5.38 11.52
CA ASP A 192 -8.61 -4.68 12.66
C ASP A 192 -7.99 -5.15 13.98
N SER A 193 -8.18 -4.36 15.04
CA SER A 193 -7.64 -4.67 16.38
C SER A 193 -8.13 -5.98 17.00
N LYS A 194 -9.11 -6.65 16.39
CA LYS A 194 -9.67 -7.93 16.83
C LYS A 194 -9.17 -9.10 15.99
N GLY A 195 -8.47 -8.83 14.87
CA GLY A 195 -8.01 -9.84 13.93
C GLY A 195 -9.17 -10.61 13.26
N GLU A 196 -10.30 -9.95 13.01
CA GLU A 196 -11.51 -10.58 12.48
C GLU A 196 -11.75 -10.24 11.00
N THR A 197 -11.01 -9.29 10.42
CA THR A 197 -11.18 -8.87 9.02
C THR A 197 -10.20 -9.57 8.08
N ILE A 198 -10.66 -9.79 6.85
CA ILE A 198 -9.83 -10.23 5.72
C ILE A 198 -10.04 -9.22 4.60
N GLU A 199 -9.02 -8.50 4.25
CA GLU A 199 -9.04 -7.65 3.07
C GLU A 199 -8.95 -8.50 1.82
N ILE A 200 -9.93 -8.35 0.93
CA ILE A 200 -10.03 -9.12 -0.32
C ILE A 200 -10.15 -8.24 -1.56
N ALA A 201 -10.29 -6.94 -1.39
CA ALA A 201 -10.44 -6.00 -2.50
C ALA A 201 -10.03 -4.59 -2.11
N GLU A 202 -9.56 -3.84 -3.08
CA GLU A 202 -9.30 -2.41 -2.99
C GLU A 202 -10.06 -1.64 -4.05
N LYS A 203 -10.39 -0.38 -3.78
CA LYS A 203 -10.88 0.50 -4.85
C LYS A 203 -9.73 0.81 -5.81
N ASN A 204 -10.04 0.86 -7.09
CA ASN A 204 -9.08 1.36 -8.07
C ASN A 204 -8.75 2.83 -7.76
N LEU A 205 -7.48 3.19 -7.90
CA LEU A 205 -6.97 4.53 -7.65
C LEU A 205 -6.73 5.26 -8.97
N LEU A 206 -7.18 6.53 -9.04
CA LEU A 206 -6.83 7.42 -10.12
C LEU A 206 -6.63 8.84 -9.58
N TRP A 207 -5.37 9.27 -9.52
CA TRP A 207 -5.04 10.66 -9.21
C TRP A 207 -4.78 11.43 -10.50
N MET A 208 -5.56 12.48 -10.71
CA MET A 208 -5.43 13.32 -11.90
C MET A 208 -4.96 14.71 -11.53
N LYS A 209 -3.92 15.19 -12.22
CA LYS A 209 -3.53 16.59 -12.26
C LYS A 209 -4.21 17.23 -13.49
N ILE A 210 -5.04 18.23 -13.27
CA ILE A 210 -5.86 18.88 -14.31
C ILE A 210 -5.36 20.31 -14.49
N ARG A 211 -4.99 20.64 -15.72
CA ARG A 211 -4.47 21.95 -16.11
C ARG A 211 -5.43 22.60 -17.08
N ILE A 212 -5.91 23.79 -16.74
CA ILE A 212 -6.80 24.61 -17.54
C ILE A 212 -6.03 25.81 -18.08
N ARG A 213 -6.04 26.01 -19.39
CA ARG A 213 -5.44 27.16 -20.06
C ARG A 213 -6.53 28.03 -20.67
N GLY A 214 -6.60 29.24 -20.21
CA GLY A 214 -7.45 30.32 -20.70
C GLY A 214 -6.65 31.46 -21.33
N LYS A 215 -7.06 32.71 -21.02
CA LYS A 215 -6.36 33.92 -21.45
C LYS A 215 -6.39 34.94 -20.32
N GLN A 216 -5.21 35.38 -19.89
CA GLN A 216 -5.06 36.41 -18.87
C GLN A 216 -5.58 37.75 -19.35
N ALA A 217 -6.22 38.49 -18.44
CA ALA A 217 -6.66 39.87 -18.68
C ALA A 217 -6.79 40.64 -17.36
N HIS A 218 -6.94 41.95 -17.43
CA HIS A 218 -7.26 42.78 -16.27
C HIS A 218 -8.67 42.46 -15.75
N GLY A 219 -8.87 42.37 -14.45
CA GLY A 219 -10.13 41.98 -13.82
C GLY A 219 -11.33 42.88 -14.19
N SER A 220 -11.09 44.15 -14.51
CA SER A 220 -12.12 45.10 -14.96
C SER A 220 -12.51 44.96 -16.46
N MET A 221 -11.75 44.14 -17.23
CA MET A 221 -11.97 43.87 -18.66
C MET A 221 -12.17 42.38 -18.97
N PRO A 222 -13.15 41.73 -18.37
CA PRO A 222 -13.32 40.28 -18.47
C PRO A 222 -13.62 39.80 -19.90
N HIS A 223 -14.15 40.62 -20.76
CA HIS A 223 -14.43 40.31 -22.16
C HIS A 223 -13.17 40.10 -23.01
N LEU A 224 -12.00 40.56 -22.56
CA LEU A 224 -10.69 40.34 -23.22
C LEU A 224 -10.00 39.06 -22.77
N GLY A 225 -10.47 38.45 -21.67
CA GLY A 225 -9.87 37.27 -21.05
C GLY A 225 -10.69 35.98 -21.28
N LYS A 226 -10.10 34.86 -20.87
CA LYS A 226 -10.80 33.58 -20.65
C LYS A 226 -10.37 33.08 -19.29
N ASN A 227 -11.28 33.17 -18.31
CA ASN A 227 -10.95 32.94 -16.90
C ASN A 227 -10.72 31.44 -16.62
N ALA A 228 -9.46 31.05 -16.47
CA ALA A 228 -9.08 29.67 -16.17
C ALA A 228 -9.55 29.22 -14.79
N PHE A 229 -9.55 30.13 -13.78
CA PHE A 229 -10.01 29.81 -12.43
C PHE A 229 -11.51 29.50 -12.38
N LEU A 230 -12.34 30.30 -13.07
CA LEU A 230 -13.78 30.07 -13.14
C LEU A 230 -14.09 28.73 -13.84
N ALA A 231 -13.38 28.43 -14.95
CA ALA A 231 -13.50 27.17 -15.65
C ALA A 231 -13.04 25.97 -14.81
N ALA A 232 -11.95 26.11 -14.04
CA ALA A 232 -11.45 25.09 -13.11
C ALA A 232 -12.46 24.79 -12.00
N SER A 233 -13.05 25.84 -11.42
CA SER A 233 -14.07 25.70 -10.36
C SER A 233 -15.32 24.95 -10.88
N ALA A 234 -15.80 25.33 -12.08
CA ALA A 234 -16.92 24.64 -12.72
C ALA A 234 -16.58 23.17 -13.02
N LEU A 235 -15.36 22.89 -13.53
CA LEU A 235 -14.93 21.52 -13.83
C LEU A 235 -14.78 20.70 -12.57
N ALA A 236 -14.24 21.24 -11.48
CA ALA A 236 -14.10 20.54 -10.20
C ALA A 236 -15.46 20.06 -9.68
N MET A 237 -16.50 20.88 -9.78
CA MET A 237 -17.86 20.51 -9.42
C MET A 237 -18.47 19.45 -10.37
N GLU A 238 -18.23 19.55 -11.66
CA GLU A 238 -18.64 18.55 -12.65
C GLU A 238 -17.97 17.20 -12.40
N LEU A 239 -16.66 17.18 -12.07
CA LEU A 239 -15.94 15.96 -11.80
C LEU A 239 -16.31 15.35 -10.43
N ASN A 240 -16.54 16.15 -9.41
CA ASN A 240 -17.09 15.66 -8.15
C ASN A 240 -18.46 14.98 -8.35
N ALA A 241 -19.30 15.52 -9.23
CA ALA A 241 -20.59 14.92 -9.57
C ALA A 241 -20.48 13.57 -10.32
N LEU A 242 -19.29 13.06 -10.65
CA LEU A 242 -19.08 11.69 -11.15
C LEU A 242 -19.59 10.62 -10.17
N GLU A 243 -19.64 10.91 -8.86
CA GLU A 243 -20.27 10.03 -7.87
C GLU A 243 -21.74 9.69 -8.21
N LYS A 244 -22.47 10.64 -8.78
CA LYS A 244 -23.86 10.44 -9.21
C LYS A 244 -23.96 9.68 -10.53
N PHE A 245 -22.92 9.68 -11.33
CA PHE A 245 -22.84 8.92 -12.59
C PHE A 245 -22.43 7.47 -12.33
N PHE A 246 -21.37 7.25 -11.58
CA PHE A 246 -20.87 5.94 -11.15
C PHE A 246 -21.58 5.47 -9.86
N LYS A 247 -22.88 5.25 -9.95
CA LYS A 247 -23.81 5.11 -8.82
C LYS A 247 -23.90 3.70 -8.20
N LYS A 248 -23.18 2.69 -8.77
CA LYS A 248 -23.20 1.35 -8.15
C LYS A 248 -22.67 1.41 -6.71
N ARG A 249 -23.16 0.49 -5.90
CA ARG A 249 -22.76 0.36 -4.50
C ARG A 249 -22.30 -1.06 -4.24
N ASP A 250 -21.29 -1.20 -3.39
CA ASP A 250 -20.79 -2.47 -2.92
C ASP A 250 -20.57 -2.38 -1.40
N LYS A 251 -21.29 -3.20 -0.65
CA LYS A 251 -21.24 -3.24 0.82
C LYS A 251 -19.91 -3.77 1.39
N LEU A 252 -19.06 -4.30 0.51
CA LEU A 252 -17.72 -4.73 0.90
C LEU A 252 -16.85 -3.55 1.33
N PHE A 253 -17.12 -2.35 0.80
CA PHE A 253 -16.35 -1.13 1.01
C PHE A 253 -17.04 -0.13 1.94
N ASP A 254 -16.24 0.70 2.60
CA ASP A 254 -16.69 1.89 3.32
C ASP A 254 -15.88 3.11 2.87
N PRO A 255 -16.51 4.14 2.26
CA PRO A 255 -17.92 4.20 1.84
C PRO A 255 -18.23 3.21 0.69
N PRO A 256 -19.47 2.70 0.59
CA PRO A 256 -19.84 1.65 -0.35
C PRO A 256 -20.06 2.14 -1.80
N TYR A 257 -19.38 3.18 -2.21
CA TYR A 257 -19.49 3.81 -3.54
C TYR A 257 -18.14 4.41 -3.97
N SER A 258 -18.01 4.70 -5.26
CA SER A 258 -16.85 5.40 -5.81
C SER A 258 -16.86 6.87 -5.40
N THR A 259 -15.70 7.41 -5.02
CA THR A 259 -15.53 8.81 -4.63
C THR A 259 -14.65 9.57 -5.63
N PHE A 260 -14.97 10.85 -5.86
CA PHE A 260 -14.30 11.73 -6.81
C PHE A 260 -14.13 13.10 -6.16
N GLN A 261 -12.99 13.31 -5.48
CA GLN A 261 -12.79 14.50 -4.67
C GLN A 261 -11.72 15.42 -5.25
N PRO A 262 -12.00 16.71 -5.46
CA PRO A 262 -10.95 17.69 -5.69
C PRO A 262 -10.21 17.94 -4.37
N THR A 263 -8.91 17.65 -4.32
CA THR A 263 -8.16 17.63 -3.05
C THR A 263 -7.04 18.65 -2.95
N LYS A 264 -6.46 19.08 -4.08
CA LYS A 264 -5.31 19.99 -4.11
C LYS A 264 -5.45 21.00 -5.21
N LYS A 265 -4.99 22.22 -4.99
CA LYS A 265 -4.96 23.33 -5.94
C LYS A 265 -3.60 24.03 -5.90
N GLU A 266 -3.07 24.37 -7.08
CA GLU A 266 -1.87 25.20 -7.19
C GLU A 266 -2.24 26.69 -7.17
N ALA A 267 -1.34 27.55 -6.74
CA ALA A 267 -1.51 28.99 -6.86
C ALA A 267 -1.54 29.41 -8.33
N ASN A 268 -2.37 30.38 -8.70
CA ASN A 268 -2.45 30.87 -10.08
C ASN A 268 -1.80 32.25 -10.25
N VAL A 269 -2.50 33.36 -9.97
CA VAL A 269 -1.97 34.72 -10.12
C VAL A 269 -1.64 35.35 -8.77
N PRO A 270 -0.60 36.20 -8.67
CA PRO A 270 -0.16 36.78 -7.39
C PRO A 270 -1.01 37.97 -6.93
N ASN A 271 -1.83 38.54 -7.82
CA ASN A 271 -2.58 39.77 -7.55
C ASN A 271 -4.08 39.63 -7.84
N ILE A 272 -4.92 40.32 -7.10
CA ILE A 272 -6.39 40.19 -7.12
C ILE A 272 -7.02 40.71 -8.42
N ASN A 273 -6.44 41.75 -9.06
CA ASN A 273 -7.01 42.39 -10.22
C ASN A 273 -6.71 41.74 -11.57
N THR A 274 -6.24 40.50 -11.56
CA THR A 274 -5.88 39.74 -12.77
C THR A 274 -6.78 38.52 -12.93
N ILE A 275 -7.39 38.38 -14.10
CA ILE A 275 -8.06 37.14 -14.54
C ILE A 275 -6.98 36.11 -14.85
N PRO A 276 -6.96 34.92 -14.20
CA PRO A 276 -5.94 33.92 -14.43
C PRO A 276 -6.02 33.32 -15.84
N GLY A 277 -4.87 33.28 -16.53
CA GLY A 277 -4.71 32.60 -17.81
C GLY A 277 -4.45 31.10 -17.67
N GLU A 278 -4.06 30.64 -16.49
CA GLU A 278 -3.87 29.22 -16.18
C GLU A 278 -4.36 28.91 -14.77
N ASP A 279 -4.88 27.69 -14.59
CA ASP A 279 -5.25 27.17 -13.26
C ASP A 279 -5.00 25.66 -13.23
N VAL A 280 -4.59 25.12 -12.05
CA VAL A 280 -4.29 23.70 -11.87
C VAL A 280 -4.91 23.21 -10.59
N PHE A 281 -5.59 22.07 -10.68
CA PHE A 281 -6.08 21.34 -9.50
C PHE A 281 -5.95 19.83 -9.67
N TYR A 282 -6.15 19.09 -8.57
CA TYR A 282 -6.00 17.64 -8.53
C TYR A 282 -7.28 16.98 -8.06
N MET A 283 -7.51 15.77 -8.59
CA MET A 283 -8.60 14.89 -8.18
C MET A 283 -8.03 13.61 -7.57
N ASP A 284 -8.54 13.22 -6.40
CA ASP A 284 -8.45 11.89 -5.85
C ASP A 284 -9.72 11.12 -6.21
N CYS A 285 -9.58 10.05 -6.99
CA CYS A 285 -10.69 9.20 -7.41
C CYS A 285 -10.47 7.78 -6.89
N ARG A 286 -11.38 7.31 -6.02
CA ARG A 286 -11.42 5.95 -5.48
C ARG A 286 -12.59 5.22 -6.09
N ILE A 287 -12.31 4.27 -6.96
CA ILE A 287 -13.28 3.73 -7.92
C ILE A 287 -13.56 2.28 -7.58
N LEU A 288 -14.83 1.91 -7.35
CA LEU A 288 -15.23 0.52 -7.10
C LEU A 288 -14.72 -0.39 -8.24
N PRO A 289 -14.22 -1.62 -7.93
CA PRO A 289 -13.64 -2.52 -8.92
C PRO A 289 -14.59 -2.95 -10.06
N CYS A 290 -15.89 -2.72 -9.89
CA CYS A 290 -16.89 -2.97 -10.93
C CYS A 290 -16.90 -1.95 -12.08
N TYR A 291 -16.03 -0.94 -12.01
CA TYR A 291 -15.78 0.05 -13.05
C TYR A 291 -14.30 0.04 -13.42
N THR A 292 -14.01 0.24 -14.69
CA THR A 292 -12.63 0.36 -15.17
C THR A 292 -12.17 1.82 -15.09
N LEU A 293 -10.84 2.02 -15.02
CA LEU A 293 -10.27 3.37 -15.10
C LEU A 293 -10.58 4.04 -16.46
N ASP A 294 -10.68 3.26 -17.54
CA ASP A 294 -10.99 3.79 -18.87
C ASP A 294 -12.41 4.35 -18.96
N GLU A 295 -13.39 3.72 -18.31
CA GLU A 295 -14.74 4.27 -18.19
C GLU A 295 -14.74 5.64 -17.49
N VAL A 296 -13.93 5.76 -16.43
CA VAL A 296 -13.79 7.03 -15.68
C VAL A 296 -13.08 8.09 -16.52
N ARG A 297 -11.98 7.73 -17.20
CA ARG A 297 -11.24 8.62 -18.11
C ARG A 297 -12.14 9.17 -19.20
N ALA A 298 -12.91 8.29 -19.83
CA ALA A 298 -13.83 8.67 -20.92
C ALA A 298 -14.92 9.65 -20.45
N GLU A 299 -15.54 9.38 -19.30
CA GLU A 299 -16.57 10.27 -18.76
C GLU A 299 -16.00 11.60 -18.27
N ALA A 300 -14.83 11.59 -17.62
CA ALA A 300 -14.11 12.79 -17.22
C ALA A 300 -13.77 13.65 -18.44
N ARG A 301 -13.30 13.06 -19.56
CA ARG A 301 -12.99 13.78 -20.80
C ARG A 301 -14.23 14.46 -21.37
N LYS A 302 -15.39 13.80 -21.41
CA LYS A 302 -16.65 14.41 -21.86
C LYS A 302 -17.01 15.65 -21.04
N ARG A 303 -16.81 15.62 -19.73
CA ARG A 303 -17.07 16.77 -18.86
C ARG A 303 -16.08 17.89 -19.11
N MET A 304 -14.80 17.58 -19.32
CA MET A 304 -13.80 18.55 -19.73
C MET A 304 -14.14 19.20 -21.05
N ASP A 305 -14.59 18.45 -22.06
CA ASP A 305 -14.98 18.98 -23.38
C ASP A 305 -16.16 19.97 -23.27
N LYS A 306 -17.15 19.67 -22.39
CA LYS A 306 -18.25 20.55 -22.08
C LYS A 306 -17.78 21.88 -21.51
N ILE A 307 -16.84 21.84 -20.56
CA ILE A 307 -16.27 23.05 -19.93
C ILE A 307 -15.38 23.82 -20.93
N GLU A 308 -14.57 23.13 -21.73
CA GLU A 308 -13.77 23.77 -22.79
C GLU A 308 -14.66 24.61 -23.72
N LYS A 309 -15.77 24.02 -24.15
CA LYS A 309 -16.75 24.71 -25.02
C LYS A 309 -17.43 25.89 -24.33
N ALA A 310 -17.86 25.71 -23.06
CA ALA A 310 -18.60 26.72 -22.33
C ALA A 310 -17.75 27.94 -21.95
N TYR A 311 -16.47 27.73 -21.60
CA TYR A 311 -15.60 28.80 -21.12
C TYR A 311 -14.52 29.22 -22.16
N GLY A 312 -14.45 28.56 -23.30
CA GLY A 312 -13.50 28.86 -24.36
C GLY A 312 -12.03 28.60 -23.95
N VAL A 313 -11.80 27.71 -23.00
CA VAL A 313 -10.50 27.31 -22.47
C VAL A 313 -10.00 26.02 -23.10
N LYS A 314 -8.74 25.62 -22.79
CA LYS A 314 -8.20 24.30 -23.12
C LYS A 314 -7.87 23.54 -21.84
N ILE A 315 -8.24 22.25 -21.77
CA ILE A 315 -8.05 21.41 -20.59
C ILE A 315 -7.22 20.20 -20.97
N LYS A 316 -6.16 19.99 -20.21
CA LYS A 316 -5.34 18.76 -20.25
C LYS A 316 -5.30 18.14 -18.86
N PHE A 317 -5.23 16.83 -18.78
CA PHE A 317 -4.90 16.15 -17.54
C PHE A 317 -3.74 15.19 -17.75
N SER A 318 -2.99 14.97 -16.68
CA SER A 318 -2.01 13.89 -16.52
C SER A 318 -2.40 13.04 -15.32
N GLU A 319 -1.94 11.81 -15.30
CA GLU A 319 -2.14 10.90 -14.19
C GLU A 319 -0.89 10.94 -13.32
N GLU A 320 -1.07 11.25 -12.05
CA GLU A 320 0.00 11.20 -11.05
C GLU A 320 0.13 9.76 -10.53
N GLN A 321 -1.01 9.06 -10.42
CA GLN A 321 -1.05 7.64 -10.10
C GLN A 321 -2.32 7.00 -10.69
N ALA A 322 -2.20 5.77 -11.17
CA ALA A 322 -3.31 4.96 -11.66
C ALA A 322 -3.06 3.48 -11.34
N VAL A 323 -3.89 2.92 -10.48
CA VAL A 323 -3.81 1.52 -10.06
C VAL A 323 -5.18 0.86 -10.22
N GLN A 324 -5.21 -0.30 -10.85
CA GLN A 324 -6.41 -1.12 -10.96
C GLN A 324 -6.12 -2.50 -10.41
N SER A 325 -6.74 -2.81 -9.26
CA SER A 325 -6.53 -4.06 -8.55
C SER A 325 -7.74 -4.99 -8.72
N PRO A 326 -7.53 -6.23 -9.19
CA PRO A 326 -8.62 -7.22 -9.20
C PRO A 326 -8.90 -7.70 -7.78
N ALA A 327 -10.18 -7.85 -7.43
CA ALA A 327 -10.57 -8.40 -6.14
C ALA A 327 -10.24 -9.90 -6.03
N THR A 328 -9.82 -10.33 -4.86
CA THR A 328 -9.72 -11.76 -4.52
C THR A 328 -11.14 -12.31 -4.29
N PRO A 329 -11.56 -13.38 -5.00
CA PRO A 329 -12.88 -13.96 -4.79
C PRO A 329 -13.08 -14.42 -3.34
N VAL A 330 -14.24 -14.08 -2.76
CA VAL A 330 -14.57 -14.44 -1.36
C VAL A 330 -14.57 -15.95 -1.10
N ASP A 331 -14.78 -16.75 -2.13
CA ASP A 331 -14.77 -18.21 -2.07
C ASP A 331 -13.42 -18.84 -2.46
N SER A 332 -12.39 -18.02 -2.68
CA SER A 332 -11.04 -18.50 -2.99
C SER A 332 -10.46 -19.37 -1.87
N PRO A 333 -9.56 -20.30 -2.19
CA PRO A 333 -8.95 -21.18 -1.17
C PRO A 333 -8.27 -20.39 -0.03
N VAL A 334 -7.54 -19.32 -0.33
CA VAL A 334 -6.84 -18.53 0.69
C VAL A 334 -7.82 -17.88 1.68
N VAL A 335 -8.94 -17.33 1.19
CA VAL A 335 -9.95 -16.69 2.06
C VAL A 335 -10.66 -17.74 2.93
N LYS A 336 -10.94 -18.93 2.40
CA LYS A 336 -11.53 -20.03 3.15
C LYS A 336 -10.62 -20.51 4.28
N GLU A 337 -9.35 -20.76 3.96
CA GLU A 337 -8.36 -21.24 4.95
C GLU A 337 -8.11 -20.19 6.04
N LEU A 338 -7.91 -18.92 5.65
CA LEU A 338 -7.71 -17.83 6.58
C LEU A 338 -8.95 -17.60 7.46
N SER A 339 -10.16 -17.68 6.89
CA SER A 339 -11.42 -17.59 7.66
C SER A 339 -11.55 -18.71 8.67
N ALA A 340 -11.14 -19.93 8.32
CA ALA A 340 -11.14 -21.06 9.24
C ALA A 340 -10.12 -20.87 10.38
N ALA A 341 -8.94 -20.36 10.07
CA ALA A 341 -7.88 -20.03 11.03
C ALA A 341 -8.36 -18.95 12.02
N ILE A 342 -8.88 -17.83 11.52
CA ILE A 342 -9.43 -16.75 12.34
C ILE A 342 -10.51 -17.28 13.28
N LYS A 343 -11.48 -18.04 12.76
CA LYS A 343 -12.53 -18.63 13.60
C LYS A 343 -11.96 -19.54 14.70
N LYS A 344 -10.91 -20.28 14.40
CA LYS A 344 -10.26 -21.19 15.37
C LYS A 344 -9.54 -20.43 16.49
N VAL A 345 -8.90 -19.31 16.15
CA VAL A 345 -8.12 -18.49 17.10
C VAL A 345 -9.02 -17.55 17.89
N THR A 346 -9.92 -16.82 17.23
CA THR A 346 -10.74 -15.77 17.87
C THR A 346 -12.11 -16.27 18.34
N GLY A 347 -12.56 -17.44 17.87
CA GLY A 347 -13.93 -17.94 18.07
C GLY A 347 -14.97 -17.20 17.19
N LYS A 348 -14.58 -16.22 16.39
CA LYS A 348 -15.46 -15.38 15.58
C LYS A 348 -15.40 -15.75 14.10
N LYS A 349 -16.47 -15.43 13.38
CA LYS A 349 -16.51 -15.58 11.93
C LYS A 349 -15.72 -14.42 11.30
N ALA A 350 -14.79 -14.75 10.44
CA ALA A 350 -14.05 -13.75 9.67
C ALA A 350 -15.00 -12.90 8.82
N ARG A 351 -14.65 -11.64 8.66
CA ARG A 351 -15.39 -10.64 7.89
C ARG A 351 -14.56 -10.15 6.70
N PRO A 352 -14.85 -10.62 5.48
CA PRO A 352 -14.22 -10.05 4.28
C PRO A 352 -14.59 -8.56 4.13
N ILE A 353 -13.60 -7.74 3.80
CA ILE A 353 -13.75 -6.30 3.57
C ILE A 353 -13.04 -5.87 2.29
N GLY A 354 -13.42 -4.70 1.81
CA GLY A 354 -12.69 -3.94 0.80
C GLY A 354 -12.27 -2.59 1.39
N ILE A 355 -11.10 -2.11 1.00
CA ILE A 355 -10.54 -0.84 1.47
C ILE A 355 -10.57 0.24 0.39
N GLY A 356 -10.19 1.46 0.80
CA GLY A 356 -10.21 2.64 -0.06
C GLY A 356 -9.22 2.62 -1.22
N GLY A 357 -8.28 1.67 -1.22
CA GLY A 357 -7.17 1.58 -2.15
C GLY A 357 -5.95 2.37 -1.67
N GLY A 358 -4.75 1.81 -1.88
CA GLY A 358 -3.45 2.36 -1.53
C GLY A 358 -2.51 2.45 -2.73
#